data_a64cca5e5cd7f090ccf028742fe96afa
#
_entry.id   a64cca5e5cd7f090ccf028742fe96afa
#
_cell.length_a   1.000
_cell.length_b   1.000
_cell.length_c   1.000
_cell.angle_alpha   90.00
_cell.angle_beta   90.00
_cell.angle_gamma   90.00
#
_symmetry.space_group_name_H-M   'P 1'
#
loop_
_entity.id
_entity.type
_entity.pdbx_description
1 polymer ?
#
loop_
_entity_poly.entity_id
_entity_poly.type
_entity_poly.pdbx_seq_one_letter_code
_entity_poly.pdbx_strand_id
1 'polypeptide(L)'
;STSRRQRQMCIRDSHKSVEEMMNMYFFNQMQKEQVKTSLSDEYASMWSSAIYGTPVGSPDIVQIALSQVGNVGGEPYWRWYGFNERVEWCAVFVSWVANQSGYLQAGIIPKFSGCQTGIDWFKAMGQWQEKGYTPQTGDIIFFDWEVDGKVNHVGIVEKVENGKVYTVEGNSTDDTCRQKEYSIN
;
A
#
# COMPACT_ATOMS: atom_id res chain seq x y z
N SER A 1 -21.26 -22.29 4.69
CA SER A 1 -20.30 -21.84 3.67
C SER A 1 -19.28 -20.94 4.33
N THR A 2 -18.07 -21.42 4.46
CA THR A 2 -16.93 -20.64 4.94
C THR A 2 -16.66 -19.50 3.98
N SER A 3 -16.67 -18.27 4.48
CA SER A 3 -16.49 -17.08 3.65
C SER A 3 -15.12 -17.09 2.95
N ARG A 4 -15.00 -16.43 1.79
CA ARG A 4 -13.72 -16.27 1.08
C ARG A 4 -12.58 -15.78 2.01
N ARG A 5 -12.91 -14.94 3.00
CA ARG A 5 -11.96 -14.44 4.02
C ARG A 5 -11.42 -15.55 4.93
N GLN A 6 -12.25 -16.50 5.37
CA GLN A 6 -11.79 -17.62 6.20
C GLN A 6 -10.86 -18.56 5.42
N ARG A 7 -11.11 -18.78 4.11
CA ARG A 7 -10.20 -19.59 3.27
C ARG A 7 -8.84 -18.92 3.08
N GLN A 8 -8.81 -17.60 2.91
CA GLN A 8 -7.57 -16.84 2.78
C GLN A 8 -6.74 -16.84 4.06
N MET A 9 -7.39 -16.73 5.23
CA MET A 9 -6.74 -16.84 6.53
C MET A 9 -6.12 -18.22 6.78
N CYS A 10 -6.84 -19.32 6.46
CA CYS A 10 -6.33 -20.68 6.60
C CYS A 10 -5.10 -20.97 5.71
N ILE A 11 -5.03 -20.37 4.52
CA ILE A 11 -3.88 -20.51 3.60
C ILE A 11 -2.64 -19.81 4.17
N ARG A 12 -2.81 -18.65 4.79
CA ARG A 12 -1.71 -17.84 5.33
C ARG A 12 -1.11 -18.43 6.61
N ASP A 13 -1.91 -19.08 7.44
CA ASP A 13 -1.51 -19.60 8.75
C ASP A 13 -1.06 -21.08 8.72
N SER A 14 -1.23 -21.81 7.61
CA SER A 14 -1.04 -23.25 7.61
C SER A 14 0.40 -23.73 7.48
N HIS A 15 1.36 -22.88 7.13
CA HIS A 15 2.75 -23.23 6.79
C HIS A 15 2.89 -24.42 5.81
N LYS A 16 1.80 -24.78 5.13
CA LYS A 16 1.77 -25.89 4.18
C LYS A 16 2.16 -25.42 2.80
N SER A 17 2.94 -26.23 2.09
CA SER A 17 3.23 -25.98 0.68
C SER A 17 1.95 -26.05 -0.17
N VAL A 18 1.98 -25.39 -1.32
CA VAL A 18 0.88 -25.44 -2.31
C VAL A 18 0.55 -26.89 -2.67
N GLU A 19 1.57 -27.75 -2.78
CA GLU A 19 1.40 -29.16 -3.12
C GLU A 19 0.70 -29.96 -2.01
N GLU A 20 1.08 -29.73 -0.75
CA GLU A 20 0.41 -30.33 0.40
C GLU A 20 -1.07 -29.90 0.48
N MET A 21 -1.34 -28.65 0.17
CA MET A 21 -2.71 -28.14 0.15
C MET A 21 -3.55 -28.74 -0.99
N MET A 22 -2.98 -28.84 -2.19
CA MET A 22 -3.67 -29.49 -3.31
C MET A 22 -3.99 -30.97 -3.00
N ASN A 23 -3.08 -31.67 -2.31
CA ASN A 23 -3.31 -33.04 -1.86
C ASN A 23 -4.39 -33.11 -0.78
N MET A 24 -4.36 -32.24 0.20
CA MET A 24 -5.35 -32.17 1.27
C MET A 24 -6.77 -31.90 0.76
N TYR A 25 -6.90 -31.12 -0.32
CA TYR A 25 -8.19 -30.83 -0.95
C TYR A 25 -8.52 -31.75 -2.13
N PHE A 26 -7.79 -32.88 -2.27
CA PHE A 26 -8.04 -33.92 -3.27
C PHE A 26 -8.04 -33.43 -4.73
N PHE A 27 -7.16 -32.46 -5.07
CA PHE A 27 -7.01 -32.00 -6.44
C PHE A 27 -6.54 -33.15 -7.33
N ASN A 28 -7.23 -33.35 -8.47
CA ASN A 28 -6.78 -34.28 -9.50
C ASN A 28 -5.56 -33.73 -10.26
N GLN A 29 -4.92 -34.56 -11.10
CA GLN A 29 -3.69 -34.21 -11.79
C GLN A 29 -3.87 -32.96 -12.68
N MET A 30 -5.00 -32.86 -13.38
CA MET A 30 -5.29 -31.70 -14.25
C MET A 30 -5.43 -30.40 -13.41
N GLN A 31 -6.12 -30.46 -12.29
CA GLN A 31 -6.26 -29.32 -11.37
C GLN A 31 -4.91 -28.90 -10.76
N LYS A 32 -4.03 -29.88 -10.45
CA LYS A 32 -2.68 -29.59 -9.96
C LYS A 32 -1.84 -28.88 -11.00
N GLU A 33 -1.88 -29.31 -12.25
CA GLU A 33 -1.17 -28.64 -13.35
C GLU A 33 -1.73 -27.23 -13.60
N GLN A 34 -3.04 -27.06 -13.56
CA GLN A 34 -3.65 -25.73 -13.68
C GLN A 34 -3.19 -24.78 -12.56
N VAL A 35 -3.12 -25.23 -11.31
CA VAL A 35 -2.61 -24.45 -10.19
C VAL A 35 -1.13 -24.11 -10.38
N LYS A 36 -0.30 -25.09 -10.77
CA LYS A 36 1.13 -24.85 -11.03
C LYS A 36 1.35 -23.84 -12.16
N THR A 37 0.62 -24.00 -13.27
CA THR A 37 0.64 -23.01 -14.37
C THR A 37 0.24 -21.63 -13.88
N SER A 38 -0.85 -21.53 -13.12
CA SER A 38 -1.32 -20.27 -12.57
C SER A 38 -0.35 -19.61 -11.59
N LEU A 39 0.51 -20.39 -10.94
CA LEU A 39 1.54 -19.89 -10.01
C LEU A 39 2.91 -19.68 -10.68
N SER A 40 3.00 -19.88 -12.00
CA SER A 40 4.22 -19.61 -12.76
C SER A 40 4.53 -18.10 -12.82
N ASP A 41 5.80 -17.77 -13.13
CA ASP A 41 6.27 -16.38 -13.24
C ASP A 41 5.48 -15.56 -14.28
N GLU A 42 4.94 -16.21 -15.31
CA GLU A 42 4.08 -15.59 -16.32
C GLU A 42 2.82 -14.96 -15.72
N TYR A 43 2.27 -15.56 -14.67
CA TYR A 43 1.07 -15.08 -13.95
C TYR A 43 1.39 -14.43 -12.61
N ALA A 44 2.68 -14.27 -12.27
CA ALA A 44 3.10 -13.74 -10.97
C ALA A 44 2.52 -12.35 -10.69
N SER A 45 2.48 -11.47 -11.70
CA SER A 45 1.89 -10.12 -11.58
C SER A 45 0.38 -10.17 -11.36
N MET A 46 -0.32 -11.09 -12.02
CA MET A 46 -1.78 -11.29 -11.85
C MET A 46 -2.10 -11.83 -10.46
N TRP A 47 -1.30 -12.79 -9.96
CA TRP A 47 -1.48 -13.33 -8.61
C TRP A 47 -1.07 -12.32 -7.52
N SER A 48 -0.01 -11.57 -7.76
CA SER A 48 0.36 -10.45 -6.89
C SER A 48 -0.82 -9.48 -6.74
N SER A 49 -1.45 -9.12 -7.85
CA SER A 49 -2.66 -8.30 -7.85
C SER A 49 -3.84 -8.95 -7.12
N ALA A 50 -4.05 -10.25 -7.31
CA ALA A 50 -5.17 -10.97 -6.71
C ALA A 50 -4.98 -11.25 -5.22
N ILE A 51 -3.73 -11.48 -4.78
CA ILE A 51 -3.40 -11.85 -3.39
C ILE A 51 -3.08 -10.61 -2.56
N TYR A 52 -2.35 -9.66 -3.14
CA TYR A 52 -1.93 -8.41 -2.50
C TYR A 52 -2.75 -7.20 -2.95
N GLY A 53 -3.72 -7.42 -3.85
CA GLY A 53 -4.70 -6.45 -4.26
C GLY A 53 -4.22 -5.41 -5.26
N THR A 54 -3.04 -5.56 -5.89
CA THR A 54 -2.63 -4.68 -6.97
C THR A 54 -3.42 -5.02 -8.24
N PRO A 55 -4.19 -4.10 -8.81
CA PRO A 55 -4.91 -4.35 -10.05
C PRO A 55 -3.92 -4.64 -11.19
N VAL A 56 -4.18 -5.71 -11.95
CA VAL A 56 -3.36 -6.04 -13.15
C VAL A 56 -3.41 -4.86 -14.12
N GLY A 57 -2.23 -4.35 -14.50
CA GLY A 57 -2.12 -3.21 -15.42
C GLY A 57 -2.32 -1.84 -14.78
N SER A 58 -2.45 -1.76 -13.45
CA SER A 58 -2.44 -0.47 -12.76
C SER A 58 -1.04 0.13 -12.75
N PRO A 59 -0.92 1.45 -12.95
CA PRO A 59 0.36 2.13 -12.79
C PRO A 59 0.92 1.91 -11.39
N ASP A 60 2.24 1.76 -11.29
CA ASP A 60 2.94 1.64 -10.01
C ASP A 60 2.67 2.87 -9.14
N ILE A 61 2.24 2.65 -7.90
CA ILE A 61 1.95 3.71 -6.92
C ILE A 61 3.14 4.66 -6.73
N VAL A 62 4.36 4.11 -6.74
CA VAL A 62 5.60 4.89 -6.60
C VAL A 62 5.84 5.76 -7.82
N GLN A 63 5.64 5.24 -9.04
CA GLN A 63 5.81 6.02 -10.26
C GLN A 63 4.79 7.15 -10.36
N ILE A 64 3.55 6.91 -9.94
CA ILE A 64 2.53 7.97 -9.86
C ILE A 64 2.96 9.04 -8.86
N ALA A 65 3.39 8.65 -7.67
CA ALA A 65 3.84 9.60 -6.65
C ALA A 65 5.04 10.42 -7.13
N LEU A 66 6.05 9.78 -7.74
CA LEU A 66 7.24 10.44 -8.29
C LEU A 66 6.89 11.46 -9.39
N SER A 67 5.90 11.16 -10.22
CA SER A 67 5.45 12.08 -11.28
C SER A 67 4.86 13.37 -10.73
N GLN A 68 4.54 13.44 -9.43
CA GLN A 68 3.96 14.61 -8.77
C GLN A 68 5.01 15.50 -8.09
N VAL A 69 6.27 15.05 -8.02
CA VAL A 69 7.34 15.83 -7.38
C VAL A 69 7.49 17.19 -8.02
N GLY A 70 7.52 18.23 -7.19
CA GLY A 70 7.58 19.63 -7.60
C GLY A 70 6.21 20.35 -7.64
N ASN A 71 5.09 19.63 -7.52
CA ASN A 71 3.79 20.26 -7.40
C ASN A 71 3.68 21.03 -6.08
N VAL A 72 3.15 22.25 -6.14
CA VAL A 72 3.01 23.19 -5.02
C VAL A 72 1.55 23.42 -4.70
N GLY A 73 1.20 23.57 -3.40
CA GLY A 73 -0.13 23.98 -2.94
C GLY A 73 -1.18 22.89 -2.93
N GLY A 74 -0.92 21.73 -3.55
CA GLY A 74 -1.76 20.53 -3.49
C GLY A 74 -3.16 20.66 -4.08
N GLU A 75 -3.47 21.73 -4.83
CA GLU A 75 -4.82 21.99 -5.35
C GLU A 75 -5.44 20.83 -6.13
N PRO A 76 -4.73 20.10 -7.01
CA PRO A 76 -5.30 18.97 -7.73
C PRO A 76 -5.77 17.86 -6.80
N TYR A 77 -5.12 17.68 -5.64
CA TYR A 77 -5.40 16.60 -4.69
C TYR A 77 -6.56 16.93 -3.77
N TRP A 78 -6.51 18.09 -3.10
CA TRP A 78 -7.57 18.46 -2.17
C TRP A 78 -8.88 18.80 -2.88
N ARG A 79 -8.87 19.35 -4.10
CA ARG A 79 -10.09 19.51 -4.92
C ARG A 79 -10.68 18.16 -5.35
N TRP A 80 -9.85 17.22 -5.79
CA TRP A 80 -10.29 15.88 -6.10
C TRP A 80 -10.93 15.18 -4.88
N TYR A 81 -10.36 15.43 -3.70
CA TYR A 81 -10.90 14.87 -2.46
C TYR A 81 -12.30 15.40 -2.14
N GLY A 82 -12.60 16.64 -2.50
CA GLY A 82 -13.87 17.33 -2.29
C GLY A 82 -13.77 18.59 -1.43
N PHE A 83 -12.55 19.07 -1.15
CA PHE A 83 -12.37 20.34 -0.43
C PHE A 83 -12.46 21.54 -1.37
N ASN A 84 -13.02 22.65 -0.87
CA ASN A 84 -13.18 23.88 -1.64
C ASN A 84 -12.05 24.90 -1.42
N GLU A 85 -11.23 24.65 -0.42
CA GLU A 85 -10.09 25.50 -0.03
C GLU A 85 -8.90 24.65 0.36
N ARG A 86 -7.72 25.25 0.47
CA ARG A 86 -6.50 24.57 0.86
C ARG A 86 -6.64 23.94 2.25
N VAL A 87 -6.24 22.71 2.36
CA VAL A 87 -6.14 21.93 3.59
C VAL A 87 -4.71 21.39 3.74
N GLU A 88 -4.39 20.80 4.89
CA GLU A 88 -3.21 19.93 5.00
C GLU A 88 -3.42 18.70 4.12
N TRP A 89 -2.54 18.49 3.13
CA TRP A 89 -2.82 17.58 2.03
C TRP A 89 -1.88 16.37 1.93
N CYS A 90 -1.07 16.08 2.95
CA CYS A 90 -0.21 14.88 2.94
C CYS A 90 -1.04 13.58 2.82
N ALA A 91 -2.07 13.40 3.64
CA ALA A 91 -2.97 12.26 3.61
C ALA A 91 -3.87 12.26 2.34
N VAL A 92 -4.30 13.44 1.92
CA VAL A 92 -5.08 13.64 0.69
C VAL A 92 -4.27 13.26 -0.55
N PHE A 93 -2.97 13.60 -0.57
CA PHE A 93 -2.04 13.20 -1.63
C PHE A 93 -1.93 11.67 -1.73
N VAL A 94 -1.70 10.98 -0.62
CA VAL A 94 -1.64 9.50 -0.59
C VAL A 94 -2.94 8.90 -1.12
N SER A 95 -4.10 9.42 -0.70
CA SER A 95 -5.41 8.99 -1.20
C SER A 95 -5.57 9.21 -2.70
N TRP A 96 -5.08 10.34 -3.22
CA TRP A 96 -5.12 10.64 -4.65
C TRP A 96 -4.23 9.68 -5.45
N VAL A 97 -3.00 9.46 -5.00
CA VAL A 97 -2.09 8.50 -5.63
C VAL A 97 -2.68 7.09 -5.61
N ALA A 98 -3.28 6.67 -4.48
CA ALA A 98 -3.98 5.39 -4.36
C ALA A 98 -5.15 5.27 -5.34
N ASN A 99 -5.88 6.37 -5.60
CA ASN A 99 -6.93 6.39 -6.61
C ASN A 99 -6.37 6.22 -8.04
N GLN A 100 -5.28 6.91 -8.37
CA GLN A 100 -4.67 6.83 -9.70
C GLN A 100 -4.06 5.45 -9.98
N SER A 101 -3.55 4.77 -8.94
CA SER A 101 -3.00 3.42 -9.03
C SER A 101 -4.07 2.31 -8.95
N GLY A 102 -5.34 2.66 -8.75
CA GLY A 102 -6.43 1.68 -8.58
C GLY A 102 -6.48 1.04 -7.19
N TYR A 103 -5.59 1.40 -6.26
CA TYR A 103 -5.54 0.80 -4.91
C TYR A 103 -6.72 1.22 -4.04
N LEU A 104 -7.29 2.40 -4.30
CA LEU A 104 -8.52 2.84 -3.64
C LEU A 104 -9.70 1.94 -4.02
N GLN A 105 -9.88 1.67 -5.32
CA GLN A 105 -10.97 0.83 -5.84
C GLN A 105 -10.81 -0.63 -5.42
N ALA A 106 -9.57 -1.10 -5.31
CA ALA A 106 -9.25 -2.44 -4.83
C ALA A 106 -9.40 -2.59 -3.30
N GLY A 107 -9.61 -1.50 -2.56
CA GLY A 107 -9.72 -1.52 -1.10
C GLY A 107 -8.42 -1.85 -0.38
N ILE A 108 -7.27 -1.52 -1.00
CA ILE A 108 -5.92 -1.75 -0.45
C ILE A 108 -5.48 -0.56 0.39
N ILE A 109 -5.74 0.65 -0.11
CA ILE A 109 -5.48 1.91 0.58
C ILE A 109 -6.80 2.66 0.67
N PRO A 110 -7.20 3.16 1.86
CA PRO A 110 -8.46 3.87 2.03
C PRO A 110 -8.40 5.29 1.44
N LYS A 111 -9.57 5.91 1.24
CA LYS A 111 -9.66 7.36 1.05
C LYS A 111 -9.64 8.03 2.42
N PHE A 112 -8.59 8.76 2.74
CA PHE A 112 -8.43 9.46 4.03
C PHE A 112 -7.80 10.84 3.85
N SER A 113 -8.17 11.78 4.72
CA SER A 113 -7.66 13.15 4.73
C SER A 113 -6.92 13.52 6.02
N GLY A 114 -6.91 12.62 7.01
CA GLY A 114 -6.20 12.76 8.27
C GLY A 114 -5.37 11.52 8.59
N CYS A 115 -4.15 11.71 9.08
CA CYS A 115 -3.23 10.61 9.36
C CYS A 115 -3.83 9.56 10.30
N GLN A 116 -4.49 9.99 11.39
CA GLN A 116 -5.10 9.07 12.35
C GLN A 116 -6.16 8.18 11.71
N THR A 117 -7.01 8.73 10.84
CA THR A 117 -8.03 7.95 10.12
C THR A 117 -7.40 6.85 9.25
N GLY A 118 -6.26 7.18 8.58
CA GLY A 118 -5.51 6.19 7.81
C GLY A 118 -4.95 5.08 8.70
N ILE A 119 -4.31 5.43 9.81
CA ILE A 119 -3.75 4.48 10.78
C ILE A 119 -4.83 3.53 11.32
N ASP A 120 -5.96 4.06 11.75
CA ASP A 120 -7.05 3.26 12.32
C ASP A 120 -7.57 2.26 11.29
N TRP A 121 -7.66 2.68 10.03
CA TRP A 121 -8.06 1.78 8.95
C TRP A 121 -7.03 0.67 8.70
N PHE A 122 -5.73 1.00 8.58
CA PHE A 122 -4.68 -0.01 8.38
C PHE A 122 -4.58 -0.99 9.55
N LYS A 123 -4.78 -0.52 10.80
CA LYS A 123 -4.89 -1.37 11.99
C LYS A 123 -6.08 -2.31 11.91
N ALA A 124 -7.26 -1.80 11.54
CA ALA A 124 -8.47 -2.60 11.42
C ALA A 124 -8.35 -3.67 10.31
N MET A 125 -7.56 -3.40 9.26
CA MET A 125 -7.29 -4.34 8.17
C MET A 125 -6.14 -5.32 8.48
N GLY A 126 -5.46 -5.19 9.62
CA GLY A 126 -4.31 -6.02 10.00
C GLY A 126 -3.06 -5.76 9.13
N GLN A 127 -2.96 -4.58 8.53
CA GLN A 127 -1.86 -4.18 7.65
C GLN A 127 -0.86 -3.23 8.35
N TRP A 128 -1.14 -2.83 9.59
CA TRP A 128 -0.26 -1.96 10.36
C TRP A 128 0.99 -2.68 10.83
N GLN A 129 2.13 -2.04 10.64
CA GLN A 129 3.42 -2.46 11.18
C GLN A 129 3.91 -1.45 12.21
N GLU A 130 4.43 -1.94 13.32
CA GLU A 130 4.95 -1.11 14.40
C GLU A 130 6.40 -0.64 14.13
N LYS A 131 6.86 0.32 14.95
CA LYS A 131 8.25 0.79 14.90
C LYS A 131 9.24 -0.38 14.97
N GLY A 132 10.23 -0.37 14.08
CA GLY A 132 11.23 -1.44 13.92
C GLY A 132 10.98 -2.33 12.70
N TYR A 133 9.84 -2.21 12.05
CA TYR A 133 9.63 -2.79 10.72
C TYR A 133 10.52 -2.07 9.68
N THR A 134 11.14 -2.82 8.79
CA THR A 134 11.89 -2.26 7.66
C THR A 134 10.91 -2.03 6.50
N PRO A 135 10.63 -0.77 6.15
CA PRO A 135 9.67 -0.46 5.09
C PRO A 135 10.08 -1.04 3.74
N GLN A 136 9.11 -1.30 2.90
CA GLN A 136 9.30 -1.77 1.53
C GLN A 136 8.76 -0.75 0.52
N THR A 137 9.24 -0.81 -0.72
CA THR A 137 8.78 0.02 -1.83
C THR A 137 7.26 -0.09 -1.97
N GLY A 138 6.57 1.05 -1.98
CA GLY A 138 5.11 1.13 -2.08
C GLY A 138 4.37 1.15 -0.74
N ASP A 139 5.05 0.94 0.39
CA ASP A 139 4.44 1.07 1.72
C ASP A 139 4.00 2.51 1.99
N ILE A 140 2.97 2.66 2.80
CA ILE A 140 2.53 3.95 3.34
C ILE A 140 3.19 4.13 4.69
N ILE A 141 4.03 5.16 4.80
CA ILE A 141 4.78 5.46 6.00
C ILE A 141 4.18 6.68 6.73
N PHE A 142 4.02 6.55 8.05
CA PHE A 142 3.47 7.58 8.92
C PHE A 142 4.54 8.10 9.87
N PHE A 143 4.54 9.40 10.11
CA PHE A 143 5.54 10.09 10.92
C PHE A 143 4.91 10.83 12.10
N ASP A 144 5.55 10.71 13.25
CA ASP A 144 5.34 11.50 14.45
C ASP A 144 6.58 12.39 14.64
N TRP A 145 6.55 13.57 14.03
CA TRP A 145 7.70 14.50 14.05
C TRP A 145 7.94 15.14 15.41
N GLU A 146 6.89 15.27 16.21
CA GLU A 146 6.94 15.93 17.52
C GLU A 146 7.25 14.94 18.64
N VAL A 147 7.24 13.63 18.31
CA VAL A 147 7.50 12.53 19.27
C VAL A 147 6.55 12.60 20.47
N ASP A 148 5.32 13.05 20.23
CA ASP A 148 4.27 13.18 21.25
C ASP A 148 3.24 12.03 21.22
N GLY A 149 3.48 11.02 20.36
CA GLY A 149 2.60 9.89 20.15
C GLY A 149 1.45 10.17 19.17
N LYS A 150 1.45 11.34 18.51
CA LYS A 150 0.45 11.71 17.52
C LYS A 150 1.11 11.82 16.15
N VAL A 151 0.66 10.99 15.25
CA VAL A 151 1.13 11.04 13.86
C VAL A 151 0.58 12.29 13.18
N ASN A 152 1.47 13.08 12.59
CA ASN A 152 1.15 14.35 11.97
C ASN A 152 1.53 14.43 10.48
N HIS A 153 2.17 13.38 9.93
CA HIS A 153 2.54 13.35 8.51
C HIS A 153 2.50 11.93 7.93
N VAL A 154 2.42 11.84 6.59
CA VAL A 154 2.36 10.56 5.86
C VAL A 154 2.98 10.72 4.47
N GLY A 155 3.65 9.65 4.00
CA GLY A 155 4.24 9.57 2.68
C GLY A 155 4.14 8.18 2.08
N ILE A 156 4.68 8.02 0.88
CA ILE A 156 4.80 6.76 0.14
C ILE A 156 6.27 6.39 0.06
N VAL A 157 6.62 5.16 0.43
CA VAL A 157 8.00 4.68 0.36
C VAL A 157 8.38 4.45 -1.10
N GLU A 158 9.39 5.18 -1.56
CA GLU A 158 9.98 5.00 -2.88
C GLU A 158 10.88 3.78 -2.91
N LYS A 159 11.81 3.72 -1.97
CA LYS A 159 12.79 2.63 -1.82
C LYS A 159 13.43 2.65 -0.43
N VAL A 160 14.09 1.52 -0.11
CA VAL A 160 14.98 1.41 1.04
C VAL A 160 16.36 1.00 0.55
N GLU A 161 17.38 1.77 0.91
CA GLU A 161 18.74 1.54 0.45
C GLU A 161 19.76 2.09 1.46
N ASN A 162 20.84 1.34 1.74
CA ASN A 162 21.93 1.76 2.61
C ASN A 162 21.51 2.26 4.00
N GLY A 163 20.51 1.62 4.62
CA GLY A 163 19.99 1.99 5.94
C GLY A 163 19.15 3.28 5.94
N LYS A 164 18.70 3.72 4.78
CA LYS A 164 17.79 4.86 4.60
C LYS A 164 16.51 4.43 3.93
N VAL A 165 15.41 5.08 4.30
CA VAL A 165 14.14 5.07 3.58
C VAL A 165 14.01 6.34 2.77
N TYR A 166 13.66 6.20 1.50
CA TYR A 166 13.34 7.29 0.59
C TYR A 166 11.84 7.33 0.41
N THR A 167 11.25 8.52 0.45
CA THR A 167 9.82 8.71 0.41
C THR A 167 9.42 9.76 -0.63
N VAL A 168 8.19 9.69 -1.09
CA VAL A 168 7.52 10.78 -1.81
C VAL A 168 6.39 11.30 -0.93
N GLU A 169 6.41 12.59 -0.63
CA GLU A 169 5.55 13.22 0.35
C GLU A 169 4.83 14.44 -0.23
N GLY A 170 3.52 14.46 -0.11
CA GLY A 170 2.73 15.66 -0.35
C GLY A 170 2.70 16.57 0.90
N ASN A 171 2.44 17.84 0.71
CA ASN A 171 2.38 18.84 1.80
C ASN A 171 3.65 18.83 2.66
N SER A 172 4.80 18.66 2.00
CA SER A 172 6.11 18.69 2.64
C SER A 172 6.63 20.14 2.71
N THR A 173 7.94 20.32 2.93
CA THR A 173 8.56 21.63 3.04
C THR A 173 8.12 22.57 1.89
N ASP A 174 7.76 23.82 2.20
CA ASP A 174 7.28 24.85 1.26
C ASP A 174 5.99 24.45 0.53
N ASP A 175 5.09 23.71 1.20
CA ASP A 175 3.81 23.31 0.63
C ASP A 175 3.94 22.51 -0.69
N THR A 176 4.97 21.66 -0.79
CA THR A 176 5.39 21.03 -2.04
C THR A 176 5.35 19.51 -1.94
N CYS A 177 5.08 18.82 -3.06
CA CYS A 177 5.35 17.39 -3.20
C CYS A 177 6.85 17.18 -3.42
N ARG A 178 7.50 16.41 -2.53
CA ARG A 178 8.96 16.22 -2.54
C ARG A 178 9.37 14.77 -2.30
N GLN A 179 10.53 14.43 -2.84
CA GLN A 179 11.31 13.29 -2.36
C GLN A 179 12.05 13.68 -1.08
N LYS A 180 12.06 12.76 -0.12
CA LYS A 180 12.76 12.89 1.16
C LYS A 180 13.57 11.63 1.46
N GLU A 181 14.53 11.73 2.37
CA GLU A 181 15.27 10.57 2.89
C GLU A 181 15.39 10.65 4.41
N TYR A 182 15.31 9.49 5.06
CA TYR A 182 15.43 9.36 6.51
C TYR A 182 16.25 8.13 6.86
N SER A 183 17.03 8.20 7.95
CA SER A 183 17.70 7.03 8.49
C SER A 183 16.70 6.06 9.11
N ILE A 184 16.85 4.77 8.86
CA ILE A 184 16.11 3.71 9.54
C ILE A 184 16.88 3.41 10.82
N ASN A 185 16.33 3.77 11.97
CA ASN A 185 16.91 3.53 13.31
C ASN A 185 16.13 2.42 14.02
#